data_7b82ec868a95abc3e6d4d277555777dd
#
_entry.id   7b82ec868a95abc3e6d4d277555777dd
#
_cell.length_a   1.000
_cell.length_b   1.000
_cell.length_c   1.000
_cell.angle_alpha   90.00
_cell.angle_beta   90.00
_cell.angle_gamma   90.00
#
_symmetry.space_group_name_H-M   'P 1'
#
loop_
_entity.id
_entity.type
_entity.pdbx_description
1 polymer ?
#
loop_
_entity_poly.entity_id
_entity_poly.type
_entity_poly.pdbx_seq_one_letter_code
_entity_poly.pdbx_strand_id
1 'polypeptide(L)'
;MKQQLLIALLLTITFNLGTQGQEIVIHQNNRVASLQIPTSEYNDWIAKNGIFDGTLSTTLIQNIYKRFEDSFDFIFLILNENTKPDGKAYGRSRLVSNNVSGIGKQLFNNANDFGSNGKLKALIELTQIDFLRSGPSLHELMHTWANSAIPTETVDALGTNLTSYANWGHWGFTGGSSKGQLGGFDQSTLVSNGGNSYTVNLFGANANGANSVPYNELELYLMGMIPVTSVSNFDVFSKITSLAINTDQTRLTFVATKTTYTPESLENLLGARSPASDTYQKDFKALVMILTDEPVSNDKWEFLDDQVEKFSRTSSDDSSSFNFWEATNGLGTIDMSNLDTSVLGLENNVLTKTIAIFPNPANEYIKIQGLNNSESYKIYDALGKEIIKGQTNKNEIINIKNLTKGFYFMMTETGKKLKFVKN
;
A
#
# COMPACT_ATOMS: atom_id res chain seq x y z
N MET A 1 -32.15 -33.26 -64.84
CA MET A 1 -31.22 -32.26 -64.32
C MET A 1 -31.65 -31.88 -62.87
N LYS A 2 -31.02 -32.41 -61.89
CA LYS A 2 -31.26 -32.08 -60.46
C LYS A 2 -30.22 -31.08 -60.02
N GLN A 3 -30.60 -29.85 -59.72
CA GLN A 3 -29.76 -28.85 -59.06
C GLN A 3 -29.63 -29.18 -57.59
N GLN A 4 -28.42 -29.47 -57.12
CA GLN A 4 -28.10 -29.55 -55.68
C GLN A 4 -27.80 -28.15 -55.19
N LEU A 5 -28.60 -27.71 -54.21
CA LEU A 5 -28.40 -26.48 -53.48
C LEU A 5 -27.38 -26.73 -52.38
N LEU A 6 -26.20 -26.14 -52.49
CA LEU A 6 -25.15 -26.19 -51.45
C LEU A 6 -25.45 -25.07 -50.45
N ILE A 7 -25.93 -25.40 -49.26
CA ILE A 7 -26.08 -24.47 -48.18
C ILE A 7 -24.73 -24.41 -47.42
N ALA A 8 -23.99 -23.33 -47.62
CA ALA A 8 -22.81 -23.01 -46.81
C ALA A 8 -23.25 -22.48 -45.45
N LEU A 9 -23.08 -23.29 -44.42
CA LEU A 9 -23.29 -22.87 -43.03
C LEU A 9 -22.07 -22.04 -42.59
N LEU A 10 -22.19 -20.71 -42.56
CA LEU A 10 -21.20 -19.83 -41.99
C LEU A 10 -21.29 -19.93 -40.45
N LEU A 11 -20.36 -20.66 -39.82
CA LEU A 11 -20.17 -20.64 -38.40
C LEU A 11 -19.50 -19.32 -38.03
N THR A 12 -20.26 -18.32 -37.62
CA THR A 12 -19.72 -17.13 -36.93
C THR A 12 -19.31 -17.52 -35.54
N ILE A 13 -18.03 -17.80 -35.33
CA ILE A 13 -17.44 -17.86 -33.99
C ILE A 13 -17.37 -16.43 -33.47
N THR A 14 -18.39 -16.03 -32.71
CA THR A 14 -18.28 -14.81 -31.90
C THR A 14 -17.32 -15.12 -30.78
N PHE A 15 -16.08 -14.65 -30.90
CA PHE A 15 -15.22 -14.48 -29.72
C PHE A 15 -15.92 -13.45 -28.84
N ASN A 16 -16.56 -13.92 -27.77
CA ASN A 16 -16.85 -13.06 -26.65
C ASN A 16 -15.49 -12.67 -26.04
N LEU A 17 -14.94 -11.56 -26.49
CA LEU A 17 -13.98 -10.79 -25.71
C LEU A 17 -14.78 -10.28 -24.51
N GLY A 18 -14.91 -11.12 -23.48
CA GLY A 18 -15.37 -10.67 -22.18
C GLY A 18 -14.45 -9.51 -21.80
N THR A 19 -15.01 -8.33 -21.61
CA THR A 19 -14.34 -7.27 -20.89
C THR A 19 -13.94 -7.89 -19.56
N GLN A 20 -12.63 -8.11 -19.34
CA GLN A 20 -12.14 -8.52 -18.02
C GLN A 20 -12.56 -7.40 -17.07
N GLY A 21 -13.56 -7.67 -16.25
CA GLY A 21 -13.96 -6.79 -15.18
C GLY A 21 -12.82 -6.69 -14.16
N GLN A 22 -12.75 -5.60 -13.46
CA GLN A 22 -11.81 -5.44 -12.35
C GLN A 22 -12.01 -6.56 -11.34
N GLU A 23 -10.97 -7.37 -11.11
CA GLU A 23 -11.01 -8.50 -10.17
C GLU A 23 -10.13 -8.22 -8.96
N ILE A 24 -10.73 -8.35 -7.76
CA ILE A 24 -9.99 -8.26 -6.50
C ILE A 24 -9.79 -9.67 -5.95
N VAL A 25 -8.52 -10.03 -5.73
CA VAL A 25 -8.11 -11.30 -5.14
C VAL A 25 -7.38 -11.03 -3.83
N ILE A 26 -7.78 -11.72 -2.74
CA ILE A 26 -7.10 -11.64 -1.45
C ILE A 26 -6.14 -12.83 -1.32
N HIS A 27 -4.89 -12.58 -0.95
CA HIS A 27 -3.91 -13.63 -0.70
C HIS A 27 -4.32 -14.50 0.50
N GLN A 28 -3.92 -15.77 0.48
CA GLN A 28 -4.30 -16.77 1.50
C GLN A 28 -3.97 -16.40 2.94
N ASN A 29 -2.97 -15.53 3.17
CA ASN A 29 -2.56 -15.06 4.50
C ASN A 29 -3.35 -13.81 4.95
N ASN A 30 -4.30 -13.33 4.14
CA ASN A 30 -5.21 -12.23 4.47
C ASN A 30 -4.51 -10.89 4.84
N ARG A 31 -3.33 -10.60 4.26
CA ARG A 31 -2.59 -9.36 4.46
C ARG A 31 -2.51 -8.50 3.21
N VAL A 32 -2.58 -9.11 2.04
CA VAL A 32 -2.40 -8.46 0.74
C VAL A 32 -3.55 -8.84 -0.16
N ALA A 33 -4.00 -7.91 -0.96
CA ALA A 33 -4.92 -8.16 -2.07
C ALA A 33 -4.31 -7.66 -3.38
N SER A 34 -4.82 -8.14 -4.52
CA SER A 34 -4.55 -7.54 -5.83
C SER A 34 -5.83 -6.97 -6.42
N LEU A 35 -5.67 -5.95 -7.24
CA LEU A 35 -6.70 -5.42 -8.12
C LEU A 35 -6.19 -5.54 -9.55
N GLN A 36 -6.74 -6.50 -10.28
CA GLN A 36 -6.45 -6.66 -11.69
C GLN A 36 -7.35 -5.75 -12.54
N ILE A 37 -6.73 -4.96 -13.41
CA ILE A 37 -7.39 -4.05 -14.34
C ILE A 37 -6.91 -4.34 -15.75
N PRO A 38 -7.65 -3.92 -16.82
CA PRO A 38 -7.19 -4.06 -18.19
C PRO A 38 -5.82 -3.42 -18.42
N THR A 39 -4.98 -4.02 -19.28
CA THR A 39 -3.64 -3.51 -19.60
C THR A 39 -3.66 -2.05 -20.07
N SER A 40 -4.69 -1.64 -20.81
CA SER A 40 -4.83 -0.24 -21.22
C SER A 40 -5.05 0.71 -20.05
N GLU A 41 -5.84 0.30 -19.04
CA GLU A 41 -6.08 1.09 -17.84
C GLU A 41 -4.83 1.13 -16.95
N TYR A 42 -4.10 0.01 -16.86
CA TYR A 42 -2.84 -0.05 -16.11
C TYR A 42 -1.78 0.87 -16.71
N ASN A 43 -1.62 0.83 -18.03
CA ASN A 43 -0.71 1.73 -18.75
C ASN A 43 -1.11 3.21 -18.61
N ASP A 44 -2.40 3.51 -18.67
CA ASP A 44 -2.94 4.85 -18.42
C ASP A 44 -2.66 5.31 -16.99
N TRP A 45 -2.83 4.42 -16.00
CA TRP A 45 -2.49 4.70 -14.61
C TRP A 45 -1.04 5.13 -14.46
N ILE A 46 -0.10 4.34 -15.01
CA ILE A 46 1.32 4.67 -14.97
C ILE A 46 1.59 5.99 -15.72
N ALA A 47 1.10 6.14 -16.94
CA ALA A 47 1.36 7.31 -17.77
C ALA A 47 0.88 8.62 -17.14
N LYS A 48 -0.33 8.62 -16.58
CA LYS A 48 -1.00 9.81 -15.99
C LYS A 48 -0.67 10.04 -14.53
N ASN A 49 0.20 9.25 -13.89
CA ASN A 49 0.42 9.25 -12.44
C ASN A 49 -0.92 9.10 -11.70
N GLY A 50 -1.58 7.99 -11.92
CA GLY A 50 -2.99 7.75 -11.64
C GLY A 50 -3.47 8.10 -10.23
N ILE A 51 -2.58 8.04 -9.21
CA ILE A 51 -2.92 8.47 -7.86
C ILE A 51 -3.30 9.97 -7.81
N PHE A 52 -2.76 10.80 -8.72
CA PHE A 52 -3.06 12.23 -8.82
C PHE A 52 -4.12 12.54 -9.88
N ASP A 53 -4.42 11.64 -10.81
CA ASP A 53 -5.55 11.79 -11.71
C ASP A 53 -6.87 11.65 -10.93
N GLY A 54 -7.67 12.71 -10.95
CA GLY A 54 -8.89 12.78 -10.16
C GLY A 54 -9.88 11.68 -10.51
N THR A 55 -10.04 11.38 -11.80
CA THR A 55 -11.02 10.39 -12.26
C THR A 55 -10.50 8.95 -12.06
N LEU A 56 -9.26 8.66 -12.45
CA LEU A 56 -8.68 7.33 -12.32
C LEU A 56 -8.63 6.90 -10.85
N SER A 57 -8.08 7.74 -9.97
CA SER A 57 -7.93 7.40 -8.56
C SER A 57 -9.27 7.25 -7.84
N THR A 58 -10.23 8.17 -8.04
CA THR A 58 -11.54 8.05 -7.38
C THR A 58 -12.28 6.81 -7.85
N THR A 59 -12.30 6.53 -9.16
CA THR A 59 -12.98 5.34 -9.71
C THR A 59 -12.36 4.04 -9.15
N LEU A 60 -11.04 3.96 -9.14
CA LEU A 60 -10.34 2.76 -8.65
C LEU A 60 -10.59 2.53 -7.17
N ILE A 61 -10.49 3.57 -6.34
CA ILE A 61 -10.70 3.43 -4.89
C ILE A 61 -12.17 3.16 -4.55
N GLN A 62 -13.13 3.79 -5.25
CA GLN A 62 -14.54 3.45 -5.10
C GLN A 62 -14.83 1.97 -5.42
N ASN A 63 -14.13 1.38 -6.41
CA ASN A 63 -14.27 -0.04 -6.70
C ASN A 63 -13.68 -0.93 -5.58
N ILE A 64 -12.59 -0.50 -4.94
CA ILE A 64 -12.06 -1.17 -3.74
C ILE A 64 -13.09 -1.15 -2.61
N TYR A 65 -13.73 -0.01 -2.34
CA TYR A 65 -14.76 0.10 -1.30
C TYR A 65 -16.10 -0.59 -1.62
N LYS A 66 -16.34 -1.05 -2.84
CA LYS A 66 -17.42 -2.00 -3.14
C LYS A 66 -17.14 -3.40 -2.58
N ARG A 67 -15.89 -3.72 -2.30
CA ARG A 67 -15.45 -5.02 -1.79
C ARG A 67 -15.08 -5.00 -0.32
N PHE A 68 -14.53 -3.91 0.19
CA PHE A 68 -14.05 -3.78 1.56
C PHE A 68 -14.87 -2.78 2.36
N GLU A 69 -14.99 -3.03 3.66
CA GLU A 69 -15.56 -2.06 4.60
C GLU A 69 -14.67 -0.83 4.75
N ASP A 70 -15.26 0.33 5.10
CA ASP A 70 -14.52 1.57 5.39
C ASP A 70 -13.82 1.49 6.74
N SER A 71 -12.78 0.68 6.82
CA SER A 71 -12.02 0.42 8.05
C SER A 71 -10.55 0.87 7.99
N PHE A 72 -10.07 1.31 6.82
CA PHE A 72 -8.66 1.62 6.59
C PHE A 72 -8.37 3.11 6.69
N ASP A 73 -7.31 3.47 7.43
CA ASP A 73 -6.76 4.81 7.47
C ASP A 73 -5.95 5.12 6.19
N PHE A 74 -5.30 4.09 5.63
CA PHE A 74 -4.45 4.19 4.45
C PHE A 74 -4.74 3.07 3.46
N ILE A 75 -4.57 3.38 2.17
CA ILE A 75 -4.53 2.37 1.11
C ILE A 75 -3.18 2.50 0.41
N PHE A 76 -2.37 1.44 0.46
CA PHE A 76 -1.15 1.31 -0.32
C PHE A 76 -1.50 0.64 -1.65
N LEU A 77 -1.21 1.34 -2.75
CA LEU A 77 -1.27 0.82 -4.10
C LEU A 77 0.16 0.52 -4.55
N ILE A 78 0.48 -0.75 -4.75
CA ILE A 78 1.81 -1.17 -5.18
C ILE A 78 1.71 -1.65 -6.62
N LEU A 79 2.46 -1.01 -7.53
CA LEU A 79 2.49 -1.45 -8.92
C LEU A 79 3.19 -2.82 -9.02
N ASN A 80 2.63 -3.72 -9.84
CA ASN A 80 3.19 -5.05 -10.07
C ASN A 80 4.47 -5.02 -10.92
N GLU A 81 5.37 -4.08 -10.65
CA GLU A 81 6.61 -3.85 -11.37
C GLU A 81 7.82 -4.38 -10.58
N ASN A 82 8.75 -5.05 -11.25
CA ASN A 82 10.01 -5.48 -10.66
C ASN A 82 11.05 -4.36 -10.65
N THR A 83 10.87 -3.34 -11.48
CA THR A 83 11.70 -2.14 -11.58
C THR A 83 10.82 -0.93 -11.73
N LYS A 84 11.21 0.16 -11.08
CA LYS A 84 10.48 1.43 -11.16
C LYS A 84 10.33 1.88 -12.62
N PRO A 85 9.11 2.21 -13.09
CA PRO A 85 8.91 2.70 -14.45
C PRO A 85 9.72 3.99 -14.72
N ASP A 86 10.26 4.11 -15.92
CA ASP A 86 11.10 5.23 -16.31
C ASP A 86 10.39 6.58 -16.16
N GLY A 87 11.12 7.56 -15.61
CA GLY A 87 10.59 8.91 -15.38
C GLY A 87 9.55 9.02 -14.25
N LYS A 88 9.26 7.93 -13.53
CA LYS A 88 8.31 7.97 -12.40
C LYS A 88 9.02 8.15 -11.05
N ALA A 89 8.29 8.69 -10.06
CA ALA A 89 8.77 8.75 -8.68
C ALA A 89 8.85 7.35 -8.08
N TYR A 90 9.61 7.17 -7.01
CA TYR A 90 9.67 5.91 -6.25
C TYR A 90 8.37 5.63 -5.51
N GLY A 91 7.82 6.67 -4.90
CA GLY A 91 6.51 6.66 -4.25
C GLY A 91 5.81 7.99 -4.43
N ARG A 92 4.55 8.04 -4.04
CA ARG A 92 3.70 9.22 -4.06
C ARG A 92 2.62 9.10 -2.99
N SER A 93 2.28 10.23 -2.38
CA SER A 93 1.19 10.30 -1.42
C SER A 93 0.11 11.28 -1.89
N ARG A 94 -1.14 10.88 -1.82
CA ARG A 94 -2.30 11.75 -2.03
C ARG A 94 -3.14 11.81 -0.77
N LEU A 95 -3.20 12.99 -0.15
CA LEU A 95 -4.07 13.20 0.99
C LEU A 95 -5.54 13.18 0.57
N VAL A 96 -6.33 12.50 1.35
CA VAL A 96 -7.78 12.36 1.18
C VAL A 96 -8.53 13.15 2.26
N SER A 97 -8.03 13.11 3.49
CA SER A 97 -8.61 13.89 4.58
C SER A 97 -7.55 14.32 5.60
N ASN A 98 -7.80 15.43 6.26
CA ASN A 98 -7.03 15.90 7.41
C ASN A 98 -7.99 16.44 8.48
N ASN A 99 -8.00 15.81 9.64
CA ASN A 99 -8.77 16.22 10.80
C ASN A 99 -7.89 16.77 11.94
N VAL A 100 -6.62 17.10 11.65
CA VAL A 100 -5.64 17.60 12.62
C VAL A 100 -5.32 19.06 12.33
N SER A 101 -5.50 19.95 13.30
CA SER A 101 -5.01 21.34 13.29
C SER A 101 -3.68 21.46 14.04
N GLY A 102 -2.99 22.59 13.89
CA GLY A 102 -1.70 22.83 14.54
C GLY A 102 -0.52 22.06 13.94
N ILE A 103 -0.61 21.67 12.67
CA ILE A 103 0.44 20.97 11.92
C ILE A 103 0.79 21.67 10.59
N GLY A 104 0.42 22.95 10.44
CA GLY A 104 0.66 23.71 9.21
C GLY A 104 -0.24 23.32 8.03
N LYS A 105 -1.30 22.54 8.26
CA LYS A 105 -2.29 22.11 7.25
C LYS A 105 -3.69 22.55 7.63
N GLN A 106 -4.50 22.84 6.61
CA GLN A 106 -5.92 23.10 6.79
C GLN A 106 -6.69 21.79 7.01
N LEU A 107 -7.82 21.88 7.72
CA LEU A 107 -8.76 20.77 7.86
C LEU A 107 -9.53 20.60 6.55
N PHE A 108 -9.69 19.36 6.10
CA PHE A 108 -10.51 19.00 4.94
C PHE A 108 -10.89 17.52 4.98
N ASN A 109 -11.94 17.16 4.23
CA ASN A 109 -12.38 15.78 4.10
C ASN A 109 -12.99 15.55 2.72
N ASN A 110 -12.26 14.86 1.85
CA ASN A 110 -12.69 14.42 0.53
C ASN A 110 -12.93 12.89 0.49
N ALA A 111 -13.04 12.23 1.64
CA ALA A 111 -13.14 10.78 1.72
C ALA A 111 -14.34 10.22 0.92
N ASN A 112 -15.46 10.94 0.91
CA ASN A 112 -16.66 10.55 0.15
C ASN A 112 -16.40 10.44 -1.36
N ASP A 113 -15.51 11.25 -1.92
CA ASP A 113 -15.16 11.18 -3.34
C ASP A 113 -14.50 9.83 -3.69
N PHE A 114 -13.90 9.20 -2.70
CA PHE A 114 -13.23 7.90 -2.81
C PHE A 114 -14.09 6.71 -2.34
N GLY A 115 -15.32 6.96 -1.87
CA GLY A 115 -16.20 5.91 -1.34
C GLY A 115 -15.95 5.56 0.14
N SER A 116 -15.12 6.33 0.86
CA SER A 116 -14.95 6.22 2.31
C SER A 116 -15.86 7.19 3.04
N ASN A 117 -16.43 6.78 4.18
CA ASN A 117 -17.26 7.62 5.05
C ASN A 117 -16.44 8.51 6.01
N GLY A 118 -15.15 8.71 5.72
CA GLY A 118 -14.29 9.60 6.49
C GLY A 118 -13.13 8.90 7.21
N LYS A 119 -12.97 7.59 7.08
CA LYS A 119 -11.86 6.86 7.69
C LYS A 119 -10.55 7.06 6.92
N LEU A 120 -10.60 7.10 5.59
CA LEU A 120 -9.43 7.21 4.72
C LEU A 120 -8.72 8.56 4.86
N LYS A 121 -7.44 8.52 5.21
CA LYS A 121 -6.57 9.68 5.38
C LYS A 121 -5.74 9.96 4.12
N ALA A 122 -5.13 8.93 3.55
CA ALA A 122 -4.27 9.07 2.37
C ALA A 122 -4.23 7.79 1.52
N LEU A 123 -3.95 8.00 0.23
CA LEU A 123 -3.52 6.98 -0.72
C LEU A 123 -2.01 7.06 -0.86
N ILE A 124 -1.34 5.93 -0.84
CA ILE A 124 0.10 5.81 -1.00
C ILE A 124 0.37 4.89 -2.16
N GLU A 125 1.02 5.40 -3.20
CA GLU A 125 1.44 4.60 -4.34
C GLU A 125 2.94 4.32 -4.25
N LEU A 126 3.29 3.06 -4.42
CA LEU A 126 4.67 2.59 -4.53
C LEU A 126 4.87 1.98 -5.92
N THR A 127 5.84 2.47 -6.66
CA THR A 127 5.99 2.16 -8.09
C THR A 127 6.79 0.90 -8.38
N GLN A 128 7.14 0.13 -7.35
CA GLN A 128 7.83 -1.14 -7.45
C GLN A 128 7.45 -2.04 -6.28
N ILE A 129 7.50 -3.35 -6.49
CA ILE A 129 6.96 -4.33 -5.53
C ILE A 129 7.72 -4.41 -4.20
N ASP A 130 8.99 -4.06 -4.16
CA ASP A 130 9.82 -4.10 -2.94
C ASP A 130 9.83 -2.79 -2.14
N PHE A 131 9.17 -1.73 -2.63
CA PHE A 131 9.23 -0.40 -2.02
C PHE A 131 8.46 -0.25 -0.71
N LEU A 132 7.64 -1.23 -0.35
CA LEU A 132 6.98 -1.20 0.95
C LEU A 132 7.99 -1.29 2.09
N ARG A 133 8.97 -2.19 1.99
CA ARG A 133 9.96 -2.43 3.04
C ARG A 133 11.25 -1.62 2.84
N SER A 134 11.74 -1.52 1.62
CA SER A 134 12.97 -0.77 1.32
C SER A 134 12.77 0.75 1.37
N GLY A 135 11.56 1.22 1.18
CA GLY A 135 11.17 2.62 1.07
C GLY A 135 10.77 2.97 -0.38
N PRO A 136 10.02 4.06 -0.52
CA PRO A 136 9.80 5.19 0.39
C PRO A 136 8.50 5.15 1.23
N SER A 137 8.01 4.00 1.62
CA SER A 137 6.70 3.88 2.30
C SER A 137 6.58 4.75 3.57
N LEU A 138 7.60 4.81 4.43
CA LEU A 138 7.60 5.67 5.63
C LEU A 138 7.59 7.15 5.25
N HIS A 139 8.34 7.52 4.22
CA HIS A 139 8.37 8.85 3.67
C HIS A 139 6.98 9.29 3.14
N GLU A 140 6.35 8.45 2.33
CA GLU A 140 5.04 8.75 1.78
C GLU A 140 3.95 8.83 2.86
N LEU A 141 4.05 7.99 3.90
CA LEU A 141 3.17 8.10 5.08
C LEU A 141 3.33 9.45 5.79
N MET A 142 4.57 9.96 5.93
CA MET A 142 4.84 11.20 6.64
C MET A 142 4.19 12.42 5.98
N HIS A 143 4.02 12.40 4.67
CA HIS A 143 3.27 13.43 3.95
C HIS A 143 1.83 13.61 4.44
N THR A 144 1.26 12.62 5.13
CA THR A 144 -0.07 12.76 5.74
C THR A 144 -0.12 13.92 6.74
N TRP A 145 0.96 14.19 7.46
CA TRP A 145 0.98 15.18 8.54
C TRP A 145 1.88 16.39 8.29
N ALA A 146 3.01 16.26 7.64
CA ALA A 146 4.15 17.16 7.82
C ALA A 146 4.49 18.13 6.68
N ASN A 147 3.82 18.10 5.55
CA ASN A 147 4.23 18.84 4.33
C ASN A 147 4.60 20.31 4.52
N SER A 148 3.87 21.05 5.36
CA SER A 148 3.97 22.52 5.44
C SER A 148 4.19 23.02 6.86
N ALA A 149 4.79 22.19 7.72
CA ALA A 149 4.92 22.49 9.14
C ALA A 149 5.92 23.61 9.44
N ILE A 150 7.04 23.67 8.69
CA ILE A 150 8.10 24.66 8.92
C ILE A 150 8.51 25.32 7.60
N PRO A 151 8.94 26.62 7.64
CA PRO A 151 9.46 27.30 6.47
C PRO A 151 10.88 26.79 6.17
N THR A 152 11.05 26.06 5.07
CA THR A 152 12.31 25.49 4.64
C THR A 152 12.63 25.84 3.20
N GLU A 153 13.89 25.73 2.82
CA GLU A 153 14.36 25.76 1.45
C GLU A 153 15.04 24.43 1.14
N THR A 154 14.81 23.90 -0.04
CA THR A 154 15.41 22.64 -0.50
C THR A 154 16.28 22.87 -1.72
N VAL A 155 17.13 21.93 -2.03
CA VAL A 155 17.84 21.86 -3.30
C VAL A 155 17.21 20.82 -4.22
N ASP A 156 17.45 20.92 -5.52
CA ASP A 156 17.02 19.88 -6.46
C ASP A 156 17.70 18.54 -6.16
N ALA A 157 17.25 17.48 -6.82
CA ALA A 157 17.79 16.13 -6.65
C ALA A 157 19.30 16.01 -6.96
N LEU A 158 19.85 16.95 -7.72
CA LEU A 158 21.27 17.02 -8.04
C LEU A 158 22.06 17.86 -7.02
N GLY A 159 21.38 18.55 -6.09
CA GLY A 159 22.01 19.44 -5.12
C GLY A 159 22.59 20.72 -5.72
N THR A 160 22.13 21.14 -6.88
CA THR A 160 22.73 22.23 -7.67
C THR A 160 21.89 23.50 -7.67
N ASN A 161 20.58 23.39 -7.54
CA ASN A 161 19.66 24.54 -7.56
C ASN A 161 18.83 24.59 -6.31
N LEU A 162 18.68 25.78 -5.75
CA LEU A 162 17.72 26.05 -4.68
C LEU A 162 16.32 26.04 -5.25
N THR A 163 15.44 25.30 -4.63
CA THR A 163 14.01 25.37 -4.86
C THR A 163 13.35 26.04 -3.66
N SER A 164 12.53 27.07 -3.92
CA SER A 164 11.79 27.70 -2.86
C SER A 164 10.82 26.74 -2.23
N TYR A 165 10.80 26.74 -0.91
CA TYR A 165 9.80 26.21 -0.01
C TYR A 165 9.22 24.85 -0.38
N ALA A 166 9.52 23.86 0.46
CA ALA A 166 8.81 22.59 0.54
C ALA A 166 8.49 21.98 -0.82
N ASN A 167 9.49 21.74 -1.65
CA ASN A 167 9.31 21.03 -2.91
C ASN A 167 8.55 19.73 -2.64
N TRP A 168 7.24 19.73 -2.95
CA TRP A 168 6.32 18.62 -2.67
C TRP A 168 6.19 18.22 -1.18
N GLY A 169 6.50 19.12 -0.25
CA GLY A 169 6.48 18.85 1.19
C GLY A 169 7.79 18.31 1.76
N HIS A 170 8.87 18.28 0.99
CA HIS A 170 10.20 17.87 1.43
C HIS A 170 10.93 19.03 2.11
N TRP A 171 11.61 18.74 3.21
CA TRP A 171 12.32 19.76 3.99
C TRP A 171 13.79 19.89 3.58
N GLY A 172 14.35 18.89 2.89
CA GLY A 172 15.74 18.88 2.49
C GLY A 172 16.70 19.03 3.68
N PHE A 173 17.89 19.50 3.41
CA PHE A 173 18.91 19.74 4.46
C PHE A 173 18.63 20.95 5.36
N THR A 174 17.64 21.77 5.03
CA THR A 174 17.32 22.99 5.79
C THR A 174 16.33 22.77 6.91
N GLY A 175 15.70 21.62 6.96
CA GLY A 175 14.49 21.34 7.71
C GLY A 175 14.67 20.66 9.03
N GLY A 176 15.56 21.09 9.90
CA GLY A 176 15.57 20.62 11.28
C GLY A 176 16.79 19.83 11.68
N SER A 177 16.92 19.65 13.01
CA SER A 177 18.15 19.25 13.71
C SER A 177 18.33 17.77 13.89
N SER A 178 17.51 16.92 13.36
CA SER A 178 17.80 15.51 13.20
C SER A 178 17.26 15.04 11.87
N LYS A 179 17.90 14.04 11.32
CA LYS A 179 17.44 13.38 10.10
C LYS A 179 16.08 12.77 10.35
N GLY A 180 15.18 12.94 9.39
CA GLY A 180 13.87 12.30 9.36
C GLY A 180 13.52 11.87 7.95
N GLN A 181 12.29 11.49 7.75
CA GLN A 181 11.81 11.01 6.47
C GLN A 181 11.65 12.12 5.42
N LEU A 182 11.26 13.32 5.85
CA LEU A 182 11.08 14.46 4.93
C LEU A 182 12.32 15.34 4.78
N GLY A 183 13.41 15.02 5.47
CA GLY A 183 14.66 15.76 5.40
C GLY A 183 15.30 15.97 6.77
N GLY A 184 15.96 17.10 6.94
CA GLY A 184 16.74 17.45 8.12
C GLY A 184 18.23 17.17 7.91
N PHE A 185 18.99 17.32 8.98
CA PHE A 185 20.42 17.07 9.01
C PHE A 185 20.85 16.54 10.38
N ASP A 186 22.04 15.96 10.44
CA ASP A 186 22.60 15.52 11.71
C ASP A 186 23.20 16.72 12.43
N GLN A 187 22.59 17.15 13.53
CA GLN A 187 23.01 18.30 14.34
C GLN A 187 24.46 18.21 14.81
N SER A 188 24.96 17.00 15.07
CA SER A 188 26.33 16.76 15.47
C SER A 188 27.37 17.14 14.39
N THR A 189 26.93 17.22 13.15
CA THR A 189 27.78 17.57 11.99
C THR A 189 27.76 19.04 11.63
N LEU A 190 26.89 19.83 12.29
CA LEU A 190 26.76 21.26 12.01
C LEU A 190 27.99 22.03 12.51
N VAL A 191 28.67 22.68 11.57
CA VAL A 191 29.81 23.56 11.84
C VAL A 191 29.43 24.98 11.43
N SER A 192 29.57 25.94 12.33
CA SER A 192 29.48 27.38 11.99
C SER A 192 30.85 27.89 11.57
N ASN A 193 30.95 28.38 10.35
CA ASN A 193 32.19 28.92 9.78
C ASN A 193 32.34 30.44 9.99
N GLY A 194 31.36 31.07 10.69
CA GLY A 194 31.27 32.51 10.82
C GLY A 194 30.51 33.19 9.64
N GLY A 195 30.06 34.45 9.83
CA GLY A 195 29.38 35.19 8.76
C GLY A 195 28.11 34.54 8.20
N ASN A 196 27.38 33.80 9.02
CA ASN A 196 26.21 33.00 8.60
C ASN A 196 26.53 31.88 7.60
N SER A 197 27.78 31.47 7.52
CA SER A 197 28.22 30.30 6.76
C SER A 197 28.20 29.05 7.64
N TYR A 198 27.66 27.96 7.11
CA TYR A 198 27.49 26.70 7.81
C TYR A 198 27.92 25.54 6.93
N THR A 199 28.39 24.47 7.56
CA THR A 199 28.68 23.20 6.90
C THR A 199 27.98 22.09 7.65
N VAL A 200 27.33 21.16 6.92
CA VAL A 200 26.72 19.93 7.45
C VAL A 200 27.14 18.75 6.61
N ASN A 201 27.06 17.55 7.18
CA ASN A 201 27.15 16.33 6.36
C ASN A 201 25.95 16.27 5.41
N LEU A 202 26.19 15.90 4.17
CA LEU A 202 25.14 15.75 3.17
C LEU A 202 24.26 14.55 3.55
N PHE A 203 23.01 14.82 3.77
CA PHE A 203 21.97 13.83 3.99
C PHE A 203 20.82 14.12 3.06
N GLY A 204 20.78 13.49 1.90
CA GLY A 204 19.76 13.73 0.90
C GLY A 204 19.54 15.23 0.59
N ALA A 205 19.71 15.64 -0.64
CA ALA A 205 19.55 17.05 -1.02
C ALA A 205 18.09 17.54 -0.81
N ASN A 206 17.14 16.64 -0.85
CA ASN A 206 15.71 16.94 -0.84
C ASN A 206 14.98 16.23 0.32
N ALA A 207 15.06 14.90 0.38
CA ALA A 207 14.43 14.09 1.41
C ALA A 207 15.08 12.71 1.48
N ASN A 208 14.75 11.93 2.52
CA ASN A 208 15.10 10.51 2.58
C ASN A 208 14.10 9.68 1.78
N GLY A 209 14.57 8.96 0.78
CA GLY A 209 13.73 8.08 -0.04
C GLY A 209 13.72 6.61 0.37
N ALA A 210 14.42 6.26 1.46
CA ALA A 210 14.49 4.89 1.94
C ALA A 210 13.96 4.78 3.38
N ASN A 211 13.53 3.59 3.78
CA ASN A 211 13.12 3.33 5.17
C ASN A 211 14.34 3.14 6.12
N SER A 212 15.44 3.83 5.87
CA SER A 212 16.72 3.65 6.57
C SER A 212 16.95 4.61 7.74
N VAL A 213 16.00 5.50 8.02
CA VAL A 213 16.02 6.39 9.19
C VAL A 213 14.64 6.39 9.86
N PRO A 214 14.57 6.54 11.20
CA PRO A 214 13.30 6.69 11.90
C PRO A 214 12.72 8.08 11.67
N TYR A 215 11.50 8.31 12.10
CA TYR A 215 10.94 9.64 12.22
C TYR A 215 11.67 10.45 13.28
N ASN A 216 11.99 11.70 12.98
CA ASN A 216 12.56 12.62 13.97
C ASN A 216 11.49 13.16 14.93
N GLU A 217 11.91 13.86 16.00
CA GLU A 217 10.99 14.36 17.02
C GLU A 217 9.94 15.33 16.45
N LEU A 218 10.28 16.17 15.47
CA LEU A 218 9.34 17.04 14.80
C LEU A 218 8.28 16.23 14.02
N GLU A 219 8.70 15.23 13.26
CA GLU A 219 7.80 14.32 12.54
C GLU A 219 6.90 13.55 13.51
N LEU A 220 7.45 13.02 14.60
CA LEU A 220 6.68 12.35 15.64
C LEU A 220 5.65 13.28 16.31
N TYR A 221 5.99 14.54 16.56
CA TYR A 221 5.05 15.54 17.07
C TYR A 221 3.90 15.79 16.06
N LEU A 222 4.23 16.03 14.81
CA LEU A 222 3.24 16.30 13.76
C LEU A 222 2.30 15.10 13.55
N MET A 223 2.82 13.87 13.64
CA MET A 223 2.02 12.64 13.64
C MET A 223 1.13 12.51 14.89
N GLY A 224 1.46 13.20 15.99
CA GLY A 224 0.77 13.06 17.28
C GLY A 224 1.28 11.92 18.13
N MET A 225 2.47 11.41 17.89
CA MET A 225 3.10 10.38 18.69
C MET A 225 3.61 10.93 20.03
N ILE A 226 4.12 12.16 20.02
CA ILE A 226 4.66 12.87 21.21
C ILE A 226 4.04 14.27 21.34
N PRO A 227 4.00 14.86 22.55
CA PRO A 227 3.59 16.25 22.74
C PRO A 227 4.68 17.22 22.27
N VAL A 228 4.30 18.48 21.99
CA VAL A 228 5.25 19.53 21.57
C VAL A 228 6.39 19.72 22.57
N THR A 229 6.11 19.55 23.87
CA THR A 229 7.10 19.69 24.95
C THR A 229 8.21 18.64 24.94
N SER A 230 8.04 17.56 24.19
CA SER A 230 9.06 16.53 23.96
C SER A 230 9.92 16.77 22.74
N VAL A 231 9.65 17.81 21.95
CA VAL A 231 10.47 18.17 20.79
C VAL A 231 11.68 18.97 21.29
N SER A 232 12.88 18.51 21.01
CA SER A 232 14.12 19.24 21.28
C SER A 232 14.21 20.50 20.44
N ASN A 233 15.00 21.49 20.90
CA ASN A 233 15.29 22.65 20.07
C ASN A 233 15.97 22.21 18.76
N PHE A 234 15.56 22.79 17.64
CA PHE A 234 16.12 22.46 16.36
C PHE A 234 16.34 23.68 15.48
N ASP A 235 17.35 23.59 14.61
CA ASP A 235 17.73 24.67 13.69
C ASP A 235 17.09 24.48 12.32
N VAL A 236 16.59 25.56 11.76
CA VAL A 236 16.08 25.67 10.39
C VAL A 236 16.86 26.74 9.65
N PHE A 237 17.21 26.48 8.41
CA PHE A 237 17.93 27.43 7.55
C PHE A 237 17.01 27.98 6.47
N SER A 238 17.09 29.29 6.25
CA SER A 238 16.32 30.00 5.23
C SER A 238 17.18 31.08 4.56
N LYS A 239 16.70 31.66 3.46
CA LYS A 239 17.39 32.69 2.69
C LYS A 239 18.79 32.30 2.31
N ILE A 240 18.92 31.11 1.72
CA ILE A 240 20.22 30.59 1.29
C ILE A 240 20.75 31.42 0.14
N THR A 241 21.94 31.99 0.29
CA THR A 241 22.58 32.86 -0.72
C THR A 241 23.76 32.26 -1.42
N SER A 242 24.32 31.18 -0.86
CA SER A 242 25.35 30.36 -1.53
C SER A 242 25.24 28.91 -1.09
N LEU A 243 25.63 28.01 -1.99
CA LEU A 243 25.57 26.57 -1.78
C LEU A 243 26.76 25.92 -2.49
N ALA A 244 27.51 25.09 -1.79
CA ALA A 244 28.62 24.32 -2.35
C ALA A 244 28.64 22.90 -1.76
N ILE A 245 28.77 21.92 -2.63
CA ILE A 245 29.00 20.51 -2.24
C ILE A 245 30.49 20.23 -2.41
N ASN A 246 31.12 19.61 -1.43
CA ASN A 246 32.53 19.21 -1.54
C ASN A 246 32.74 18.12 -2.61
N THR A 247 33.99 17.93 -3.03
CA THR A 247 34.35 17.07 -4.17
C THR A 247 33.90 15.61 -3.98
N ASP A 248 33.93 15.09 -2.76
CA ASP A 248 33.53 13.74 -2.43
C ASP A 248 32.01 13.61 -2.11
N GLN A 249 31.26 14.70 -2.25
CA GLN A 249 29.80 14.77 -2.03
C GLN A 249 29.36 14.32 -0.63
N THR A 250 30.23 14.49 0.37
CA THR A 250 29.92 14.11 1.76
C THR A 250 29.46 15.30 2.61
N ARG A 251 29.76 16.53 2.18
CA ARG A 251 29.49 17.75 2.92
C ARG A 251 28.87 18.85 2.05
N LEU A 252 27.98 19.60 2.67
CA LEU A 252 27.32 20.75 2.10
C LEU A 252 27.71 21.98 2.90
N THR A 253 28.24 23.02 2.22
CA THR A 253 28.54 24.34 2.79
C THR A 253 27.62 25.38 2.18
N PHE A 254 26.99 26.21 3.01
CA PHE A 254 26.02 27.20 2.58
C PHE A 254 26.05 28.45 3.46
N VAL A 255 25.55 29.55 2.94
CA VAL A 255 25.30 30.81 3.68
C VAL A 255 23.81 31.00 3.81
N ALA A 256 23.30 31.13 5.03
CA ALA A 256 21.87 31.16 5.30
C ALA A 256 21.55 31.89 6.60
N THR A 257 20.28 32.30 6.76
CA THR A 257 19.74 32.71 8.04
C THR A 257 19.35 31.48 8.84
N LYS A 258 19.96 31.31 10.02
CA LYS A 258 19.61 30.25 10.97
C LYS A 258 18.53 30.72 11.93
N THR A 259 17.47 29.94 12.09
CA THR A 259 16.45 30.12 13.11
C THR A 259 16.38 28.88 13.98
N THR A 260 16.53 29.02 15.30
CA THR A 260 16.36 27.93 16.23
C THR A 260 14.93 27.93 16.75
N TYR A 261 14.20 26.85 16.50
CA TYR A 261 12.87 26.64 17.06
C TYR A 261 12.95 25.94 18.41
N THR A 262 12.15 26.42 19.35
CA THR A 262 11.86 25.78 20.64
C THR A 262 10.44 25.19 20.58
N PRO A 263 10.03 24.30 21.49
CA PRO A 263 8.65 23.85 21.60
C PRO A 263 7.63 25.00 21.60
N GLU A 264 7.90 26.04 22.35
CA GLU A 264 7.03 27.22 22.44
C GLU A 264 6.96 27.98 21.09
N SER A 265 8.10 28.22 20.45
CA SER A 265 8.12 28.93 19.16
C SER A 265 7.50 28.08 18.03
N LEU A 266 7.60 26.76 18.11
CA LEU A 266 6.94 25.85 17.19
C LEU A 266 5.41 25.89 17.36
N GLU A 267 4.93 25.87 18.60
CA GLU A 267 3.49 25.98 18.88
C GLU A 267 2.95 27.37 18.51
N ASN A 268 3.73 28.44 18.71
CA ASN A 268 3.36 29.78 18.26
C ASN A 268 3.27 29.87 16.72
N LEU A 269 4.12 29.13 15.98
CA LEU A 269 4.09 29.07 14.53
C LEU A 269 2.87 28.32 14.00
N LEU A 270 2.58 27.15 14.56
CA LEU A 270 1.61 26.21 14.02
C LEU A 270 0.22 26.33 14.67
N GLY A 271 0.14 26.93 15.87
CA GLY A 271 -0.98 26.79 16.79
C GLY A 271 -0.95 25.47 17.57
N ALA A 272 -1.75 25.38 18.63
CA ALA A 272 -1.87 24.15 19.40
C ALA A 272 -2.38 23.00 18.53
N ARG A 273 -1.71 21.85 18.62
CA ARG A 273 -2.14 20.65 17.91
C ARG A 273 -3.44 20.10 18.48
N SER A 274 -4.42 19.86 17.62
CA SER A 274 -5.69 19.24 18.01
C SER A 274 -6.11 18.19 16.97
N PRO A 275 -6.45 16.96 17.39
CA PRO A 275 -6.37 16.41 18.74
C PRO A 275 -4.94 16.38 19.30
N ALA A 276 -4.80 16.54 20.62
CA ALA A 276 -3.50 16.45 21.32
C ALA A 276 -2.93 15.03 21.23
N SER A 277 -1.62 14.87 21.47
CA SER A 277 -0.92 13.59 21.30
C SER A 277 -1.38 12.46 22.25
N ASP A 278 -1.95 12.80 23.39
CA ASP A 278 -2.50 11.85 24.38
C ASP A 278 -3.87 11.30 23.95
N THR A 279 -4.59 12.00 23.10
CA THR A 279 -5.93 11.63 22.61
C THR A 279 -5.96 11.27 21.14
N TYR A 280 -4.88 11.52 20.41
CA TYR A 280 -4.80 11.19 18.98
C TYR A 280 -4.54 9.70 18.76
N GLN A 281 -5.08 9.20 17.66
CA GLN A 281 -4.88 7.83 17.20
C GLN A 281 -3.38 7.54 16.97
N LYS A 282 -2.91 6.38 17.48
CA LYS A 282 -1.55 5.87 17.27
C LYS A 282 -1.55 4.51 16.58
N ASP A 283 -2.69 3.82 16.59
CA ASP A 283 -2.89 2.54 15.94
C ASP A 283 -3.68 2.77 14.65
N PHE A 284 -3.04 2.50 13.52
CA PHE A 284 -3.62 2.68 12.19
C PHE A 284 -3.94 1.34 11.56
N LYS A 285 -4.83 1.35 10.58
CA LYS A 285 -5.10 0.19 9.73
C LYS A 285 -4.89 0.55 8.27
N ALA A 286 -4.20 -0.32 7.52
CA ALA A 286 -3.97 -0.10 6.11
C ALA A 286 -4.32 -1.31 5.25
N LEU A 287 -4.82 -1.03 4.06
CA LEU A 287 -5.00 -2.02 3.00
C LEU A 287 -3.80 -1.97 2.06
N VAL A 288 -3.18 -3.11 1.81
CA VAL A 288 -2.13 -3.26 0.78
C VAL A 288 -2.71 -3.94 -0.44
N MET A 289 -2.66 -3.25 -1.57
CA MET A 289 -3.24 -3.68 -2.84
C MET A 289 -2.18 -3.67 -3.94
N ILE A 290 -1.94 -4.82 -4.58
CA ILE A 290 -1.15 -4.89 -5.82
C ILE A 290 -2.04 -4.43 -6.97
N LEU A 291 -1.66 -3.37 -7.65
CA LEU A 291 -2.29 -2.95 -8.90
C LEU A 291 -1.58 -3.64 -10.06
N THR A 292 -2.33 -4.37 -10.89
CA THR A 292 -1.77 -5.26 -11.91
C THR A 292 -2.68 -5.36 -13.13
N ASP A 293 -2.13 -5.68 -14.29
CA ASP A 293 -2.88 -6.03 -15.49
C ASP A 293 -2.84 -7.53 -15.83
N GLU A 294 -2.09 -8.31 -15.04
CA GLU A 294 -1.97 -9.75 -15.16
C GLU A 294 -2.15 -10.44 -13.80
N PRO A 295 -2.46 -11.74 -13.76
CA PRO A 295 -2.50 -12.48 -12.51
C PRO A 295 -1.16 -12.42 -11.78
N VAL A 296 -1.19 -12.07 -10.49
CA VAL A 296 0.02 -12.02 -9.66
C VAL A 296 0.58 -13.43 -9.48
N SER A 297 1.88 -13.61 -9.76
CA SER A 297 2.54 -14.91 -9.58
C SER A 297 2.66 -15.29 -8.09
N ASN A 298 2.77 -16.58 -7.79
CA ASN A 298 2.91 -17.05 -6.43
C ASN A 298 4.15 -16.47 -5.74
N ASP A 299 5.28 -16.37 -6.44
CA ASP A 299 6.51 -15.81 -5.89
C ASP A 299 6.34 -14.34 -5.50
N LYS A 300 5.60 -13.55 -6.31
CA LYS A 300 5.30 -12.16 -5.98
C LYS A 300 4.32 -12.04 -4.80
N TRP A 301 3.32 -12.94 -4.72
CA TRP A 301 2.42 -13.00 -3.59
C TRP A 301 3.17 -13.26 -2.28
N GLU A 302 3.99 -14.32 -2.24
CA GLU A 302 4.77 -14.69 -1.05
C GLU A 302 5.78 -13.59 -0.68
N PHE A 303 6.44 -13.00 -1.69
CA PHE A 303 7.36 -11.89 -1.49
C PHE A 303 6.68 -10.70 -0.82
N LEU A 304 5.55 -10.23 -1.38
CA LEU A 304 4.89 -9.05 -0.83
C LEU A 304 4.21 -9.32 0.51
N ASP A 305 3.67 -10.53 0.72
CA ASP A 305 3.13 -10.94 2.01
C ASP A 305 4.20 -10.88 3.12
N ASP A 306 5.43 -11.36 2.84
CA ASP A 306 6.58 -11.22 3.74
C ASP A 306 6.95 -9.76 4.01
N GLN A 307 6.93 -8.88 2.97
CA GLN A 307 7.20 -7.46 3.14
C GLN A 307 6.13 -6.79 4.02
N VAL A 308 4.87 -7.13 3.83
CA VAL A 308 3.75 -6.59 4.63
C VAL A 308 3.85 -7.06 6.08
N GLU A 309 4.13 -8.33 6.30
CA GLU A 309 4.32 -8.88 7.65
C GLU A 309 5.46 -8.16 8.38
N LYS A 310 6.60 -7.97 7.72
CA LYS A 310 7.77 -7.27 8.29
C LYS A 310 7.48 -5.79 8.53
N PHE A 311 6.78 -5.11 7.63
CA PHE A 311 6.49 -3.69 7.77
C PHE A 311 5.47 -3.38 8.88
N SER A 312 4.51 -4.28 9.11
CA SER A 312 3.44 -4.11 10.10
C SER A 312 3.74 -4.69 11.48
N ARG A 313 4.88 -5.38 11.66
CA ARG A 313 5.21 -6.00 12.95
C ARG A 313 5.53 -4.96 14.04
N THR A 314 5.29 -5.35 15.29
CA THR A 314 5.56 -4.54 16.49
C THR A 314 6.85 -4.98 17.20
N SER A 315 7.87 -5.30 16.42
CA SER A 315 9.20 -5.67 16.89
C SER A 315 10.23 -5.35 15.83
N SER A 316 11.49 -5.22 16.20
CA SER A 316 12.61 -5.14 15.25
C SER A 316 12.86 -6.49 14.57
N ASP A 317 13.32 -6.45 13.33
CA ASP A 317 13.89 -7.59 12.60
C ASP A 317 15.40 -7.45 12.36
N ASP A 318 16.02 -6.47 13.05
CA ASP A 318 17.46 -6.15 12.96
C ASP A 318 17.93 -5.83 11.53
N SER A 319 17.02 -5.46 10.64
CA SER A 319 17.36 -5.05 9.29
C SER A 319 17.76 -3.57 9.23
N SER A 320 18.39 -3.17 8.13
CA SER A 320 18.74 -1.77 7.86
C SER A 320 17.54 -0.89 7.48
N SER A 321 16.37 -1.50 7.26
CA SER A 321 15.13 -0.79 6.93
C SER A 321 14.18 -0.85 8.11
N PHE A 322 13.76 0.31 8.59
CA PHE A 322 12.78 0.40 9.68
C PHE A 322 11.39 -0.04 9.22
N ASN A 323 10.65 -0.71 10.11
CA ASN A 323 9.21 -0.85 9.98
C ASN A 323 8.50 0.35 10.63
N PHE A 324 7.17 0.41 10.56
CA PHE A 324 6.43 1.55 11.09
C PHE A 324 6.57 1.68 12.62
N TRP A 325 6.56 0.57 13.35
CA TRP A 325 6.73 0.57 14.80
C TRP A 325 8.13 1.05 15.22
N GLU A 326 9.17 0.56 14.56
CA GLU A 326 10.55 1.02 14.79
C GLU A 326 10.70 2.49 14.45
N ALA A 327 10.18 2.93 13.28
CA ALA A 327 10.27 4.31 12.84
C ALA A 327 9.56 5.29 13.78
N THR A 328 8.53 4.83 14.49
CA THR A 328 7.81 5.62 15.50
C THR A 328 8.35 5.43 16.92
N ASN A 329 9.53 4.83 17.11
CA ASN A 329 10.13 4.51 18.40
C ASN A 329 9.19 3.67 19.30
N GLY A 330 8.41 2.77 18.72
CA GLY A 330 7.44 1.93 19.41
C GLY A 330 6.15 2.62 19.85
N LEU A 331 5.92 3.87 19.42
CA LEU A 331 4.76 4.67 19.82
C LEU A 331 3.54 4.45 18.94
N GLY A 332 3.71 3.98 17.71
CA GLY A 332 2.62 3.77 16.75
C GLY A 332 2.64 2.38 16.13
N THR A 333 1.48 1.89 15.72
CA THR A 333 1.31 0.63 15.01
C THR A 333 0.54 0.83 13.71
N ILE A 334 0.73 -0.08 12.75
CA ILE A 334 -0.05 -0.13 11.52
C ILE A 334 -0.45 -1.59 11.24
N ASP A 335 -1.74 -1.89 11.40
CA ASP A 335 -2.29 -3.21 11.12
C ASP A 335 -2.57 -3.36 9.61
N MET A 336 -1.98 -4.37 9.00
CA MET A 336 -2.16 -4.75 7.60
C MET A 336 -2.66 -6.19 7.47
N SER A 337 -3.36 -6.71 8.48
CA SER A 337 -3.79 -8.10 8.56
C SER A 337 -5.32 -8.24 8.48
N ASN A 338 -5.78 -9.49 8.41
CA ASN A 338 -7.20 -9.86 8.51
C ASN A 338 -8.10 -9.17 7.48
N LEU A 339 -7.66 -9.10 6.22
CA LEU A 339 -8.42 -8.47 5.14
C LEU A 339 -9.78 -9.15 4.88
N ASP A 340 -9.89 -10.46 5.12
CA ASP A 340 -11.13 -11.23 4.98
C ASP A 340 -12.25 -10.75 5.91
N THR A 341 -11.91 -10.25 7.10
CA THR A 341 -12.89 -9.68 8.04
C THR A 341 -13.39 -8.30 7.65
N SER A 342 -12.73 -7.66 6.69
CA SER A 342 -13.08 -6.33 6.17
C SER A 342 -13.83 -6.39 4.84
N VAL A 343 -14.21 -7.58 4.36
CA VAL A 343 -14.90 -7.76 3.09
C VAL A 343 -16.41 -7.60 3.27
N LEU A 344 -17.02 -6.71 2.50
CA LEU A 344 -18.48 -6.56 2.40
C LEU A 344 -19.08 -7.82 1.75
N GLY A 345 -19.95 -8.51 2.47
CA GLY A 345 -20.46 -9.84 2.17
C GLY A 345 -20.80 -10.15 0.71
N LEU A 346 -20.50 -11.34 0.35
CA LEU A 346 -20.70 -12.25 -0.77
C LEU A 346 -19.38 -12.61 -1.50
N GLU A 347 -18.98 -13.85 -1.26
CA GLU A 347 -17.94 -14.62 -1.91
C GLU A 347 -16.49 -14.15 -1.66
N ASN A 348 -15.91 -14.74 -0.60
CA ASN A 348 -14.46 -14.79 -0.39
C ASN A 348 -13.79 -15.50 -1.58
N ASN A 349 -13.32 -14.76 -2.58
CA ASN A 349 -12.27 -15.23 -3.46
C ASN A 349 -10.91 -15.10 -2.75
N VAL A 350 -10.78 -15.80 -1.63
CA VAL A 350 -9.45 -16.12 -1.10
C VAL A 350 -8.82 -17.05 -2.14
N LEU A 351 -7.63 -16.75 -2.65
CA LEU A 351 -6.80 -17.75 -3.32
C LEU A 351 -6.35 -18.79 -2.29
N THR A 352 -7.30 -19.53 -1.74
CA THR A 352 -7.00 -20.89 -1.30
C THR A 352 -6.57 -21.63 -2.56
N LYS A 353 -5.53 -22.42 -2.50
CA LYS A 353 -5.28 -23.48 -3.48
C LYS A 353 -6.62 -24.01 -3.92
N THR A 354 -7.02 -23.72 -5.18
CA THR A 354 -8.39 -23.92 -5.61
C THR A 354 -8.70 -25.39 -5.44
N ILE A 355 -9.46 -25.73 -4.39
CA ILE A 355 -9.97 -27.09 -4.27
C ILE A 355 -11.07 -27.19 -5.30
N ALA A 356 -10.83 -27.98 -6.30
CA ALA A 356 -11.75 -28.20 -7.40
C ALA A 356 -12.04 -29.67 -7.59
N ILE A 357 -13.26 -29.97 -8.05
CA ILE A 357 -13.64 -31.31 -8.47
C ILE A 357 -13.33 -31.44 -9.96
N PHE A 358 -12.60 -32.49 -10.31
CA PHE A 358 -12.25 -32.82 -11.69
C PHE A 358 -12.42 -34.35 -11.94
N PRO A 359 -12.91 -34.78 -13.13
CA PRO A 359 -13.53 -33.96 -14.16
C PRO A 359 -14.88 -33.37 -13.70
N ASN A 360 -15.30 -32.24 -14.27
CA ASN A 360 -16.62 -31.67 -14.07
C ASN A 360 -17.08 -30.98 -15.39
N PRO A 361 -18.08 -31.52 -16.09
CA PRO A 361 -18.94 -32.66 -15.74
C PRO A 361 -18.21 -34.02 -15.65
N ALA A 362 -18.75 -34.92 -14.83
CA ALA A 362 -18.16 -36.21 -14.52
C ALA A 362 -19.07 -37.39 -14.92
N ASN A 363 -18.46 -38.50 -15.32
CA ASN A 363 -19.19 -39.75 -15.68
C ASN A 363 -19.12 -40.78 -14.58
N GLU A 364 -17.98 -41.37 -14.32
CA GLU A 364 -17.85 -42.53 -13.40
C GLU A 364 -17.14 -42.20 -12.09
N TYR A 365 -16.30 -41.16 -12.11
CA TYR A 365 -15.52 -40.73 -10.95
C TYR A 365 -15.25 -39.24 -10.94
N ILE A 366 -14.90 -38.77 -9.75
CA ILE A 366 -14.37 -37.44 -9.51
C ILE A 366 -13.09 -37.54 -8.67
N LYS A 367 -12.27 -36.49 -8.71
CA LYS A 367 -11.11 -36.27 -7.85
C LYS A 367 -11.20 -34.88 -7.26
N ILE A 368 -10.65 -34.70 -6.07
CA ILE A 368 -10.49 -33.35 -5.47
C ILE A 368 -9.06 -32.92 -5.70
N GLN A 369 -8.87 -31.86 -6.47
CA GLN A 369 -7.60 -31.22 -6.69
C GLN A 369 -7.37 -30.14 -5.62
N GLY A 370 -6.15 -29.96 -5.13
CA GLY A 370 -5.80 -28.89 -4.17
C GLY A 370 -5.90 -29.29 -2.70
N LEU A 371 -6.26 -30.55 -2.34
CA LEU A 371 -6.16 -31.04 -0.97
C LEU A 371 -4.70 -31.17 -0.52
N ASN A 372 -4.40 -30.71 0.69
CA ASN A 372 -3.09 -30.88 1.31
C ASN A 372 -3.02 -32.15 2.15
N ASN A 373 -4.11 -32.52 2.82
CA ASN A 373 -4.24 -33.64 3.73
C ASN A 373 -5.44 -34.51 3.35
N SER A 374 -5.56 -35.68 3.97
CA SER A 374 -6.76 -36.50 3.91
C SER A 374 -7.92 -35.76 4.58
N GLU A 375 -9.08 -35.73 3.93
CA GLU A 375 -10.30 -35.10 4.46
C GLU A 375 -11.50 -36.04 4.32
N SER A 376 -12.38 -36.00 5.31
CA SER A 376 -13.71 -36.59 5.21
C SER A 376 -14.59 -35.73 4.30
N TYR A 377 -15.43 -36.38 3.49
CA TYR A 377 -16.37 -35.68 2.62
C TYR A 377 -17.77 -36.30 2.68
N LYS A 378 -18.77 -35.47 2.32
CA LYS A 378 -20.15 -35.89 2.09
C LYS A 378 -20.62 -35.32 0.76
N ILE A 379 -21.36 -36.14 -0.01
CA ILE A 379 -21.99 -35.72 -1.27
C ILE A 379 -23.50 -35.71 -1.08
N TYR A 380 -24.13 -34.62 -1.49
CA TYR A 380 -25.55 -34.37 -1.42
C TYR A 380 -26.14 -34.20 -2.82
N ASP A 381 -27.38 -34.62 -3.02
CA ASP A 381 -28.15 -34.29 -4.21
C ASP A 381 -28.65 -32.83 -4.18
N ALA A 382 -29.35 -32.42 -5.24
CA ALA A 382 -29.89 -31.08 -5.37
C ALA A 382 -30.97 -30.72 -4.31
N LEU A 383 -31.54 -31.73 -3.63
CA LEU A 383 -32.52 -31.54 -2.56
C LEU A 383 -31.90 -31.57 -1.16
N GLY A 384 -30.55 -31.68 -1.09
CA GLY A 384 -29.81 -31.73 0.17
C GLY A 384 -29.79 -33.09 0.88
N LYS A 385 -30.20 -34.16 0.21
CA LYS A 385 -30.09 -35.53 0.77
C LYS A 385 -28.66 -36.03 0.64
N GLU A 386 -28.07 -36.51 1.75
CA GLU A 386 -26.76 -37.19 1.75
C GLU A 386 -26.81 -38.50 0.96
N ILE A 387 -25.97 -38.64 -0.06
CA ILE A 387 -25.93 -39.78 -0.98
C ILE A 387 -24.67 -40.62 -0.78
N ILE A 388 -23.51 -39.98 -0.59
CA ILE A 388 -22.22 -40.63 -0.40
C ILE A 388 -21.48 -39.90 0.73
N LYS A 389 -20.74 -40.68 1.54
CA LYS A 389 -19.74 -40.17 2.49
C LYS A 389 -18.48 -41.01 2.44
N GLY A 390 -17.33 -40.44 2.72
CA GLY A 390 -16.05 -41.11 2.73
C GLY A 390 -14.90 -40.23 3.18
N GLN A 391 -13.70 -40.75 3.04
CA GLN A 391 -12.44 -40.03 3.15
C GLN A 391 -11.72 -40.04 1.81
N THR A 392 -10.98 -39.00 1.51
CA THR A 392 -10.20 -38.90 0.29
C THR A 392 -8.88 -38.17 0.53
N ASN A 393 -7.87 -38.52 -0.24
CA ASN A 393 -6.56 -37.89 -0.27
C ASN A 393 -6.36 -37.09 -1.56
N LYS A 394 -5.24 -36.36 -1.66
CA LYS A 394 -4.87 -35.62 -2.87
C LYS A 394 -4.94 -36.49 -4.12
N ASN A 395 -5.78 -36.13 -5.08
CA ASN A 395 -5.98 -36.78 -6.37
C ASN A 395 -6.56 -38.24 -6.29
N GLU A 396 -7.06 -38.67 -5.15
CA GLU A 396 -7.73 -39.93 -5.02
C GLU A 396 -9.06 -39.95 -5.77
N ILE A 397 -9.40 -41.12 -6.34
CA ILE A 397 -10.63 -41.34 -7.12
C ILE A 397 -11.81 -41.57 -6.20
N ILE A 398 -12.85 -40.77 -6.32
CA ILE A 398 -14.15 -40.97 -5.70
C ILE A 398 -15.08 -41.51 -6.76
N ASN A 399 -15.57 -42.75 -6.56
CA ASN A 399 -16.48 -43.40 -7.50
C ASN A 399 -17.89 -42.81 -7.36
N ILE A 400 -18.45 -42.36 -8.50
CA ILE A 400 -19.79 -41.80 -8.60
C ILE A 400 -20.63 -42.50 -9.67
N LYS A 401 -20.23 -43.67 -10.11
CA LYS A 401 -20.89 -44.45 -11.19
C LYS A 401 -22.37 -44.69 -10.92
N ASN A 402 -22.74 -44.90 -9.66
CA ASN A 402 -24.11 -45.20 -9.24
C ASN A 402 -24.97 -43.92 -9.03
N LEU A 403 -24.45 -42.75 -9.21
CA LEU A 403 -25.24 -41.51 -9.15
C LEU A 403 -26.04 -41.35 -10.44
N THR A 404 -27.25 -40.85 -10.32
CA THR A 404 -28.08 -40.45 -11.46
C THR A 404 -27.56 -39.14 -12.06
N LYS A 405 -27.89 -38.88 -13.33
CA LYS A 405 -27.55 -37.59 -13.97
C LYS A 405 -28.15 -36.43 -13.21
N GLY A 406 -27.34 -35.41 -12.96
CA GLY A 406 -27.81 -34.22 -12.21
C GLY A 406 -26.72 -33.42 -11.54
N PHE A 407 -27.11 -32.45 -10.75
CA PHE A 407 -26.25 -31.60 -9.93
C PHE A 407 -26.06 -32.22 -8.55
N TYR A 408 -24.80 -32.18 -8.07
CA TYR A 408 -24.41 -32.65 -6.76
C TYR A 408 -23.54 -31.64 -6.05
N PHE A 409 -23.64 -31.63 -4.72
CA PHE A 409 -22.81 -30.80 -3.85
C PHE A 409 -21.96 -31.70 -2.96
N MET A 410 -20.69 -31.38 -2.84
CA MET A 410 -19.79 -32.03 -1.91
C MET A 410 -19.40 -31.04 -0.81
N MET A 411 -19.43 -31.51 0.43
CA MET A 411 -18.94 -30.77 1.60
C MET A 411 -17.80 -31.54 2.24
N THR A 412 -16.66 -30.88 2.49
CA THR A 412 -15.54 -31.47 3.22
C THR A 412 -15.65 -31.17 4.71
N GLU A 413 -14.88 -31.91 5.54
CA GLU A 413 -14.83 -31.71 7.00
C GLU A 413 -14.39 -30.29 7.39
N THR A 414 -13.50 -29.67 6.60
CA THR A 414 -13.07 -28.27 6.76
C THR A 414 -14.12 -27.26 6.30
N GLY A 415 -15.34 -27.71 5.94
CA GLY A 415 -16.47 -26.87 5.58
C GLY A 415 -16.47 -26.36 4.14
N LYS A 416 -15.56 -26.84 3.28
CA LYS A 416 -15.52 -26.44 1.88
C LYS A 416 -16.68 -27.05 1.10
N LYS A 417 -17.36 -26.22 0.31
CA LYS A 417 -18.52 -26.61 -0.50
C LYS A 417 -18.11 -26.60 -1.97
N LEU A 418 -18.21 -27.75 -2.62
CA LEU A 418 -17.89 -27.93 -4.02
C LEU A 418 -19.12 -28.43 -4.77
N LYS A 419 -19.25 -28.08 -6.06
CA LYS A 419 -20.35 -28.62 -6.89
C LYS A 419 -19.81 -29.33 -8.12
N PHE A 420 -20.51 -30.36 -8.57
CA PHE A 420 -20.19 -31.04 -9.82
C PHE A 420 -21.48 -31.50 -10.53
N VAL A 421 -21.33 -31.74 -11.83
CA VAL A 421 -22.39 -32.26 -12.70
C VAL A 421 -22.07 -33.71 -13.02
N LYS A 422 -23.02 -34.62 -12.79
CA LYS A 422 -22.99 -36.01 -13.24
C LYS A 422 -23.71 -36.12 -14.58
N ASN A 423 -23.02 -36.60 -15.60
CA ASN A 423 -23.58 -36.91 -16.93
C ASN A 423 -24.18 -38.27 -17.00
#